data_82921f03b4accc674a60585c471c62f8
#
_entry.id   82921f03b4accc674a60585c471c62f8
#
_cell.length_a   1.000
_cell.length_b   1.000
_cell.length_c   1.000
_cell.angle_alpha   90.00
_cell.angle_beta   90.00
_cell.angle_gamma   90.00
#
_symmetry.space_group_name_H-M   'P 1'
#
loop_
_entity.id
_entity.type
_entity.pdbx_description
1 polymer ?
#
loop_
_entity_poly.entity_id
_entity_poly.type
_entity_poly.pdbx_seq_one_letter_code
_entity_poly.pdbx_strand_id
1 'polypeptide(L)'
;MGARMELRTLRYFLAVCEHGTMSRAAEALHVTQPALSRQIAALERELGTPLLERHSRSVTPTEKGLYLRRRAQEIVSLADQATADLAHGEDIVEGDVFIGAGESEGLRVIARHVHAFREKYPGVRFHLHSGNAPDLIERLEHGVDDFSVLMSYPDVDRYAHLRLSPTDAWGVLMRDDDPLVAREAASPADLLDVPLIVPERHVRGDKLTGLLATWFGERAAEANVAATYNLAYNGALLVGEGVGRMLSFDGLTTAGTGTELEFRLLFPPLVSVIDLAWKRDVPLGDAARRFLELVREGDAPSLDTHRRNPSEAEYAEKMDARYRAMRNGNETEHGLIET
;
A
#
# COMPACT_ATOMS: atom_id res chain seq x y z
N MET A 1 12.27 -37.41 11.88
CA MET A 1 13.36 -36.65 11.23
C MET A 1 12.66 -35.44 10.58
N GLY A 2 12.93 -34.20 11.05
CA GLY A 2 12.31 -33.01 10.48
C GLY A 2 12.77 -32.79 9.04
N ALA A 3 11.88 -32.29 8.21
CA ALA A 3 12.16 -31.90 6.83
C ALA A 3 13.33 -30.91 6.83
N ARG A 4 14.34 -31.15 6.02
CA ARG A 4 15.56 -30.35 5.93
C ARG A 4 15.59 -29.58 4.61
N MET A 5 14.63 -28.67 4.47
CA MET A 5 14.48 -27.82 3.31
C MET A 5 15.68 -26.88 3.14
N GLU A 6 16.46 -27.03 2.09
CA GLU A 6 17.65 -26.21 1.83
C GLU A 6 17.29 -24.97 0.99
N LEU A 7 17.87 -23.81 1.31
CA LEU A 7 17.68 -22.55 0.56
C LEU A 7 17.94 -22.72 -0.95
N ARG A 8 18.99 -23.48 -1.30
CA ARG A 8 19.31 -23.77 -2.70
C ARG A 8 18.16 -24.49 -3.42
N THR A 9 17.50 -25.42 -2.73
CA THR A 9 16.38 -26.18 -3.30
C THR A 9 15.14 -25.29 -3.45
N LEU A 10 14.92 -24.34 -2.54
CA LEU A 10 13.88 -23.33 -2.70
C LEU A 10 14.13 -22.42 -3.91
N ARG A 11 15.36 -21.94 -4.11
CA ARG A 11 15.73 -21.18 -5.32
C ARG A 11 15.48 -21.98 -6.60
N TYR A 12 15.80 -23.27 -6.60
CA TYR A 12 15.52 -24.15 -7.72
C TYR A 12 14.02 -24.27 -8.00
N PHE A 13 13.23 -24.46 -6.97
CA PHE A 13 11.77 -24.52 -7.09
C PHE A 13 11.18 -23.20 -7.64
N LEU A 14 11.62 -22.07 -7.12
CA LEU A 14 11.20 -20.74 -7.59
C LEU A 14 11.54 -20.53 -9.07
N ALA A 15 12.75 -20.87 -9.49
CA ALA A 15 13.16 -20.76 -10.90
C ALA A 15 12.32 -21.65 -11.82
N VAL A 16 11.92 -22.85 -11.38
CA VAL A 16 11.02 -23.71 -12.16
C VAL A 16 9.64 -23.08 -12.31
N CYS A 17 9.11 -22.48 -11.23
CA CYS A 17 7.81 -21.77 -11.26
C CYS A 17 7.85 -20.52 -12.16
N GLU A 18 8.99 -19.84 -12.22
CA GLU A 18 9.18 -18.63 -13.03
C GLU A 18 9.31 -18.96 -14.52
N HIS A 19 10.20 -19.89 -14.86
CA HIS A 19 10.50 -20.22 -16.25
C HIS A 19 9.50 -21.18 -16.91
N GLY A 20 8.63 -21.83 -16.13
CA GLY A 20 7.56 -22.70 -16.59
C GLY A 20 8.00 -24.00 -17.26
N THR A 21 9.32 -24.27 -17.33
CA THR A 21 9.89 -25.53 -17.82
C THR A 21 11.16 -25.90 -17.07
N MET A 22 11.40 -27.21 -16.86
CA MET A 22 12.62 -27.70 -16.21
C MET A 22 13.90 -27.32 -16.99
N SER A 23 13.84 -27.31 -18.31
CA SER A 23 15.00 -27.01 -19.15
C SER A 23 15.43 -25.54 -19.06
N ARG A 24 14.47 -24.62 -19.19
CA ARG A 24 14.75 -23.17 -19.06
C ARG A 24 15.23 -22.80 -17.66
N ALA A 25 14.59 -23.36 -16.63
CA ALA A 25 15.03 -23.15 -15.26
C ALA A 25 16.46 -23.68 -15.02
N ALA A 26 16.79 -24.85 -15.54
CA ALA A 26 18.13 -25.41 -15.43
C ALA A 26 19.18 -24.56 -16.15
N GLU A 27 18.86 -24.03 -17.33
CA GLU A 27 19.71 -23.10 -18.07
C GLU A 27 19.95 -21.81 -17.27
N ALA A 28 18.90 -21.19 -16.75
CA ALA A 28 18.98 -19.97 -15.94
C ALA A 28 19.80 -20.18 -14.65
N LEU A 29 19.73 -21.36 -14.06
CA LEU A 29 20.48 -21.74 -12.86
C LEU A 29 21.89 -22.29 -13.14
N HIS A 30 22.28 -22.41 -14.40
CA HIS A 30 23.56 -23.02 -14.83
C HIS A 30 23.79 -24.44 -14.28
N VAL A 31 22.72 -25.26 -14.26
CA VAL A 31 22.75 -26.65 -13.83
C VAL A 31 22.20 -27.57 -14.92
N THR A 32 22.44 -28.87 -14.80
CA THR A 32 21.82 -29.82 -15.73
C THR A 32 20.35 -30.08 -15.36
N GLN A 33 19.49 -30.22 -16.37
CA GLN A 33 18.05 -30.51 -16.17
C GLN A 33 17.82 -31.78 -15.32
N PRO A 34 18.57 -32.92 -15.51
CA PRO A 34 18.41 -34.08 -14.63
C PRO A 34 18.77 -33.78 -13.15
N ALA A 35 19.75 -32.91 -12.89
CA ALA A 35 20.11 -32.55 -11.54
C ALA A 35 19.01 -31.72 -10.89
N LEU A 36 18.48 -30.69 -11.58
CA LEU A 36 17.36 -29.90 -11.14
C LEU A 36 16.13 -30.75 -10.85
N SER A 37 15.76 -31.64 -11.79
CA SER A 37 14.61 -32.53 -11.63
C SER A 37 14.72 -33.42 -10.40
N ARG A 38 15.94 -33.97 -10.11
CA ARG A 38 16.18 -34.77 -8.91
C ARG A 38 16.01 -33.96 -7.62
N GLN A 39 16.48 -32.71 -7.59
CA GLN A 39 16.35 -31.82 -6.41
C GLN A 39 14.87 -31.50 -6.14
N ILE A 40 14.12 -31.17 -7.17
CA ILE A 40 12.67 -30.92 -7.03
C ILE A 40 11.94 -32.18 -6.55
N ALA A 41 12.22 -33.34 -7.16
CA ALA A 41 11.62 -34.61 -6.72
C ALA A 41 12.04 -35.01 -5.28
N ALA A 42 13.23 -34.60 -4.82
CA ALA A 42 13.64 -34.78 -3.44
C ALA A 42 12.82 -33.87 -2.50
N LEU A 43 12.61 -32.61 -2.86
CA LEU A 43 11.79 -31.65 -2.11
C LEU A 43 10.33 -32.15 -1.99
N GLU A 44 9.73 -32.61 -3.08
CA GLU A 44 8.36 -33.18 -3.09
C GLU A 44 8.24 -34.41 -2.18
N ARG A 45 9.25 -35.31 -2.20
CA ARG A 45 9.29 -36.48 -1.31
C ARG A 45 9.47 -36.09 0.15
N GLU A 46 10.30 -35.11 0.43
CA GLU A 46 10.56 -34.60 1.79
C GLU A 46 9.29 -33.96 2.40
N LEU A 47 8.55 -33.19 1.59
CA LEU A 47 7.31 -32.55 1.99
C LEU A 47 6.08 -33.47 1.91
N GLY A 48 6.23 -34.65 1.31
CA GLY A 48 5.17 -35.65 1.19
C GLY A 48 4.02 -35.21 0.25
N THR A 49 4.26 -34.24 -0.63
CA THR A 49 3.23 -33.71 -1.52
C THR A 49 3.83 -33.26 -2.86
N PRO A 50 3.13 -33.49 -4.00
CA PRO A 50 3.54 -32.91 -5.27
C PRO A 50 3.40 -31.39 -5.24
N LEU A 51 4.43 -30.70 -5.70
CA LEU A 51 4.47 -29.22 -5.79
C LEU A 51 4.27 -28.74 -7.22
N LEU A 52 4.57 -29.59 -8.20
CA LEU A 52 4.53 -29.27 -9.62
C LEU A 52 3.71 -30.29 -10.40
N GLU A 53 2.88 -29.81 -11.30
CA GLU A 53 2.22 -30.59 -12.35
C GLU A 53 3.06 -30.52 -13.61
N ARG A 54 3.38 -31.72 -14.17
CA ARG A 54 4.21 -31.84 -15.36
C ARG A 54 3.33 -32.09 -16.57
N HIS A 55 3.30 -31.17 -17.50
CA HIS A 55 2.65 -31.32 -18.79
C HIS A 55 3.71 -31.60 -19.87
N SER A 56 3.27 -31.95 -21.06
CA SER A 56 4.17 -32.33 -22.17
C SER A 56 5.16 -31.19 -22.57
N ARG A 57 4.80 -29.93 -22.35
CA ARG A 57 5.60 -28.75 -22.76
C ARG A 57 5.78 -27.72 -21.67
N SER A 58 5.19 -27.90 -20.48
CA SER A 58 5.23 -26.94 -19.39
C SER A 58 5.23 -27.64 -18.04
N VAL A 59 5.58 -26.85 -17.02
CA VAL A 59 5.47 -27.24 -15.61
C VAL A 59 4.72 -26.12 -14.93
N THR A 60 3.67 -26.46 -14.18
CA THR A 60 2.87 -25.50 -13.40
C THR A 60 2.86 -25.90 -11.93
N PRO A 61 2.84 -24.95 -10.99
CA PRO A 61 2.71 -25.28 -9.57
C PRO A 61 1.30 -25.82 -9.26
N THR A 62 1.23 -26.84 -8.38
CA THR A 62 -0.01 -27.30 -7.75
C THR A 62 -0.51 -26.24 -6.77
N GLU A 63 -1.69 -26.43 -6.15
CA GLU A 63 -2.16 -25.59 -5.05
C GLU A 63 -1.13 -25.53 -3.90
N LYS A 64 -0.56 -26.67 -3.51
CA LYS A 64 0.53 -26.74 -2.51
C LYS A 64 1.82 -26.09 -3.03
N GLY A 65 2.09 -26.19 -4.30
CA GLY A 65 3.19 -25.51 -4.97
C GLY A 65 3.03 -24.00 -4.96
N LEU A 66 1.83 -23.47 -5.20
CA LEU A 66 1.55 -22.03 -5.10
C LEU A 66 1.75 -21.51 -3.66
N TYR A 67 1.29 -22.27 -2.67
CA TYR A 67 1.54 -21.94 -1.27
C TYR A 67 3.06 -21.93 -0.96
N LEU A 68 3.79 -22.98 -1.35
CA LEU A 68 5.23 -23.02 -1.14
C LEU A 68 5.96 -21.93 -1.91
N ARG A 69 5.55 -21.59 -3.13
CA ARG A 69 6.15 -20.52 -3.93
C ARG A 69 6.17 -19.20 -3.16
N ARG A 70 5.03 -18.80 -2.58
CA ARG A 70 4.93 -17.58 -1.77
C ARG A 70 5.90 -17.63 -0.58
N ARG A 71 5.87 -18.71 0.21
CA ARG A 71 6.74 -18.87 1.38
C ARG A 71 8.23 -18.99 1.02
N ALA A 72 8.54 -19.66 -0.08
CA ALA A 72 9.91 -19.78 -0.57
C ALA A 72 10.49 -18.44 -1.00
N GLN A 73 9.69 -17.56 -1.63
CA GLN A 73 10.09 -16.20 -1.96
C GLN A 73 10.46 -15.40 -0.71
N GLU A 74 9.64 -15.46 0.34
CA GLU A 74 9.88 -14.81 1.62
C GLU A 74 11.19 -15.31 2.27
N ILE A 75 11.39 -16.64 2.37
CA ILE A 75 12.56 -17.26 2.99
C ILE A 75 13.85 -16.92 2.23
N VAL A 76 13.81 -16.98 0.88
CA VAL A 76 14.98 -16.70 0.05
C VAL A 76 15.32 -15.20 0.15
N SER A 77 14.33 -14.32 0.11
CA SER A 77 14.53 -12.87 0.27
C SER A 77 15.20 -12.54 1.60
N LEU A 78 14.70 -13.08 2.72
CA LEU A 78 15.30 -12.89 4.04
C LEU A 78 16.74 -13.40 4.13
N ALA A 79 17.04 -14.55 3.52
CA ALA A 79 18.39 -15.08 3.52
C ALA A 79 19.35 -14.24 2.65
N ASP A 80 18.86 -13.69 1.55
CA ASP A 80 19.64 -12.80 0.67
C ASP A 80 19.89 -11.47 1.36
N GLN A 81 18.90 -10.89 2.05
CA GLN A 81 19.04 -9.69 2.89
C GLN A 81 20.10 -9.91 3.98
N ALA A 82 19.95 -10.97 4.79
CA ALA A 82 20.91 -11.26 5.85
C ALA A 82 22.35 -11.45 5.32
N THR A 83 22.51 -12.02 4.13
CA THR A 83 23.81 -12.21 3.51
C THR A 83 24.39 -10.86 3.04
N ALA A 84 23.57 -10.01 2.44
CA ALA A 84 23.96 -8.67 1.99
C ALA A 84 24.38 -7.79 3.18
N ASP A 85 23.58 -7.76 4.24
CA ASP A 85 23.82 -6.97 5.45
C ASP A 85 25.14 -7.34 6.16
N LEU A 86 25.56 -8.60 6.07
CA LEU A 86 26.80 -9.08 6.70
C LEU A 86 28.04 -9.00 5.78
N ALA A 87 27.86 -8.85 4.48
CA ALA A 87 28.93 -8.93 3.49
C ALA A 87 29.69 -7.59 3.32
N HIS A 88 29.11 -6.46 3.68
CA HIS A 88 29.65 -5.13 3.41
C HIS A 88 30.27 -4.50 4.68
N GLY A 89 31.47 -3.89 4.54
CA GLY A 89 32.07 -3.08 5.60
C GLY A 89 31.35 -1.73 5.77
N GLU A 90 31.60 -1.04 6.87
CA GLU A 90 30.89 0.19 7.30
C GLU A 90 30.88 1.34 6.28
N ASP A 91 31.75 1.33 5.26
CA ASP A 91 31.93 2.43 4.31
C ASP A 91 31.16 2.30 2.99
N ILE A 92 30.67 1.09 2.63
CA ILE A 92 29.97 0.85 1.37
C ILE A 92 28.51 0.49 1.67
N VAL A 93 27.59 1.40 1.33
CA VAL A 93 26.15 1.17 1.48
C VAL A 93 25.58 0.66 0.17
N GLU A 94 25.28 -0.61 0.13
CA GLU A 94 24.68 -1.32 -1.00
C GLU A 94 23.59 -2.26 -0.49
N GLY A 95 22.82 -2.85 -1.42
CA GLY A 95 21.79 -3.85 -1.09
C GLY A 95 20.40 -3.36 -1.44
N ASP A 96 19.43 -3.96 -0.79
CA ASP A 96 18.02 -3.80 -1.12
C ASP A 96 17.26 -3.23 0.09
N VAL A 97 16.29 -2.33 -0.16
CA VAL A 97 15.36 -1.81 0.83
C VAL A 97 13.94 -2.13 0.36
N PHE A 98 13.16 -2.80 1.19
CA PHE A 98 11.81 -3.25 0.88
C PHE A 98 10.78 -2.43 1.61
N ILE A 99 9.84 -1.83 0.87
CA ILE A 99 8.81 -0.94 1.42
C ILE A 99 7.45 -1.42 0.95
N GLY A 100 6.60 -1.81 1.90
CA GLY A 100 5.18 -2.02 1.66
C GLY A 100 4.43 -0.69 1.77
N ALA A 101 3.47 -0.42 0.89
CA ALA A 101 2.68 0.81 0.97
C ALA A 101 1.26 0.62 0.46
N GLY A 102 0.28 1.23 1.14
CA GLY A 102 -1.00 1.49 0.54
C GLY A 102 -0.91 2.61 -0.49
N GLU A 103 -1.90 2.70 -1.39
CA GLU A 103 -1.95 3.80 -2.35
C GLU A 103 -2.27 5.13 -1.64
N SER A 104 -1.41 6.13 -1.82
CA SER A 104 -1.47 7.44 -1.19
C SER A 104 -0.60 8.44 -1.93
N GLU A 105 -1.08 9.67 -2.13
CA GLU A 105 -0.22 10.77 -2.58
C GLU A 105 0.88 11.12 -1.56
N GLY A 106 0.64 10.83 -0.29
CA GLY A 106 1.66 10.98 0.76
C GLY A 106 2.89 10.11 0.56
N LEU A 107 2.81 9.02 -0.22
CA LEU A 107 3.97 8.23 -0.64
C LEU A 107 5.01 9.05 -1.44
N ARG A 108 4.60 10.19 -1.99
CA ARG A 108 5.51 11.13 -2.65
C ARG A 108 6.63 11.62 -1.72
N VAL A 109 6.39 11.69 -0.42
CA VAL A 109 7.41 11.99 0.59
C VAL A 109 8.50 10.91 0.58
N ILE A 110 8.10 9.66 0.67
CA ILE A 110 9.02 8.52 0.59
C ILE A 110 9.76 8.50 -0.75
N ALA A 111 9.07 8.76 -1.87
CA ALA A 111 9.69 8.80 -3.19
C ALA A 111 10.78 9.88 -3.29
N ARG A 112 10.60 11.06 -2.67
CA ARG A 112 11.64 12.10 -2.59
C ARG A 112 12.85 11.65 -1.79
N HIS A 113 12.64 10.98 -0.64
CA HIS A 113 13.73 10.43 0.16
C HIS A 113 14.46 9.30 -0.56
N VAL A 114 13.74 8.43 -1.29
CA VAL A 114 14.34 7.40 -2.14
C VAL A 114 15.24 8.05 -3.21
N HIS A 115 14.78 9.12 -3.85
CA HIS A 115 15.58 9.85 -4.84
C HIS A 115 16.87 10.40 -4.21
N ALA A 116 16.76 11.18 -3.14
CA ALA A 116 17.92 11.76 -2.45
C ALA A 116 18.89 10.69 -1.91
N PHE A 117 18.35 9.58 -1.41
CA PHE A 117 19.15 8.46 -0.91
C PHE A 117 19.95 7.80 -2.03
N ARG A 118 19.32 7.56 -3.19
CA ARG A 118 19.99 6.96 -4.34
C ARG A 118 21.04 7.85 -4.99
N GLU A 119 20.91 9.17 -4.91
CA GLU A 119 21.98 10.09 -5.32
C GLU A 119 23.23 9.89 -4.47
N LYS A 120 23.07 9.64 -3.16
CA LYS A 120 24.18 9.41 -2.22
C LYS A 120 24.71 7.98 -2.25
N TYR A 121 23.81 7.00 -2.44
CA TYR A 121 24.11 5.57 -2.39
C TYR A 121 23.55 4.85 -3.64
N PRO A 122 24.20 4.99 -4.80
CA PRO A 122 23.68 4.46 -6.09
C PRO A 122 23.62 2.93 -6.15
N GLY A 123 24.35 2.23 -5.29
CA GLY A 123 24.32 0.75 -5.17
C GLY A 123 23.09 0.20 -4.46
N VAL A 124 22.25 1.07 -3.84
CA VAL A 124 21.04 0.62 -3.15
C VAL A 124 19.85 0.58 -4.11
N ARG A 125 19.10 -0.51 -4.03
CA ARG A 125 17.86 -0.72 -4.77
C ARG A 125 16.66 -0.66 -3.82
N PHE A 126 15.56 -0.07 -4.28
CA PHE A 126 14.32 -0.02 -3.54
C PHE A 126 13.25 -0.89 -4.22
N HIS A 127 12.56 -1.67 -3.40
CA HIS A 127 11.46 -2.53 -3.84
C HIS A 127 10.18 -2.05 -3.17
N LEU A 128 9.24 -1.57 -3.99
CA LEU A 128 7.94 -1.11 -3.50
C LEU A 128 6.88 -2.17 -3.76
N HIS A 129 6.18 -2.58 -2.71
CA HIS A 129 5.03 -3.46 -2.77
C HIS A 129 3.76 -2.70 -2.39
N SER A 130 2.77 -2.70 -3.29
CA SER A 130 1.47 -2.07 -3.01
C SER A 130 0.47 -3.11 -2.52
N GLY A 131 -0.22 -2.81 -1.42
CA GLY A 131 -1.19 -3.71 -0.81
C GLY A 131 -2.12 -3.03 0.18
N ASN A 132 -3.07 -3.78 0.71
CA ASN A 132 -3.91 -3.34 1.83
C ASN A 132 -3.19 -3.55 3.18
N ALA A 133 -3.70 -2.95 4.25
CA ALA A 133 -3.03 -2.98 5.56
C ALA A 133 -2.80 -4.41 6.10
N PRO A 134 -3.73 -5.38 6.03
CA PRO A 134 -3.47 -6.75 6.45
C PRO A 134 -2.30 -7.41 5.71
N ASP A 135 -2.23 -7.26 4.39
CA ASP A 135 -1.14 -7.80 3.57
C ASP A 135 0.21 -7.14 3.91
N LEU A 136 0.22 -5.80 4.02
CA LEU A 136 1.41 -5.04 4.39
C LEU A 136 1.94 -5.42 5.77
N ILE A 137 1.03 -5.61 6.74
CA ILE A 137 1.39 -6.03 8.10
C ILE A 137 1.91 -7.48 8.10
N GLU A 138 1.28 -8.40 7.37
CA GLU A 138 1.80 -9.78 7.26
C GLU A 138 3.23 -9.78 6.73
N ARG A 139 3.53 -8.99 5.70
CA ARG A 139 4.87 -8.88 5.10
C ARG A 139 5.87 -8.26 6.07
N LEU A 140 5.48 -7.19 6.78
CA LEU A 140 6.31 -6.56 7.79
C LEU A 140 6.62 -7.53 8.94
N GLU A 141 5.62 -8.25 9.45
CA GLU A 141 5.80 -9.22 10.53
C GLU A 141 6.71 -10.39 10.14
N HIS A 142 6.65 -10.82 8.88
CA HIS A 142 7.55 -11.85 8.36
C HIS A 142 8.95 -11.31 7.97
N GLY A 143 9.20 -10.00 8.09
CA GLY A 143 10.47 -9.38 7.71
C GLY A 143 10.75 -9.38 6.21
N VAL A 144 9.71 -9.53 5.38
CA VAL A 144 9.81 -9.44 3.91
C VAL A 144 9.95 -7.99 3.49
N ASP A 145 9.27 -7.10 4.20
CA ASP A 145 9.42 -5.65 4.07
C ASP A 145 10.16 -5.09 5.30
N ASP A 146 11.08 -4.16 5.06
CA ASP A 146 11.79 -3.42 6.12
C ASP A 146 10.84 -2.37 6.72
N PHE A 147 10.00 -1.79 5.87
CA PHE A 147 9.06 -0.73 6.22
C PHE A 147 7.67 -0.97 5.66
N SER A 148 6.67 -0.42 6.35
CA SER A 148 5.31 -0.32 5.82
C SER A 148 4.79 1.11 5.98
N VAL A 149 4.29 1.69 4.88
CA VAL A 149 3.59 2.98 4.88
C VAL A 149 2.10 2.72 5.07
N LEU A 150 1.60 3.11 6.24
CA LEU A 150 0.25 2.81 6.71
C LEU A 150 -0.56 4.10 6.86
N MET A 151 -1.84 4.08 6.44
CA MET A 151 -2.73 5.21 6.54
C MET A 151 -3.76 4.98 7.63
N SER A 152 -3.73 5.82 8.69
CA SER A 152 -4.63 5.75 9.86
C SER A 152 -4.81 4.31 10.37
N TYR A 153 -3.71 3.57 10.52
CA TYR A 153 -3.74 2.20 11.02
C TYR A 153 -3.95 2.20 12.54
N PRO A 154 -5.02 1.57 13.06
CA PRO A 154 -5.37 1.68 14.48
C PRO A 154 -4.30 1.14 15.43
N ASP A 155 -3.60 0.08 15.03
CA ASP A 155 -2.62 -0.61 15.87
C ASP A 155 -1.17 -0.22 15.54
N VAL A 156 -0.93 0.97 14.95
CA VAL A 156 0.42 1.41 14.54
C VAL A 156 1.40 1.45 15.72
N ASP A 157 0.91 1.70 16.93
CA ASP A 157 1.71 1.74 18.16
C ASP A 157 2.35 0.38 18.55
N ARG A 158 1.95 -0.72 17.93
CA ARG A 158 2.64 -2.03 18.06
C ARG A 158 4.01 -2.02 17.38
N TYR A 159 4.23 -1.10 16.46
CA TYR A 159 5.46 -0.94 15.67
C TYR A 159 6.24 0.29 16.13
N ALA A 160 7.53 0.32 15.84
CA ALA A 160 8.22 1.58 15.78
C ALA A 160 7.71 2.32 14.53
N HIS A 161 7.40 3.59 14.64
CA HIS A 161 6.86 4.34 13.53
C HIS A 161 7.29 5.80 13.55
N LEU A 162 7.25 6.41 12.37
CA LEU A 162 7.47 7.84 12.16
C LEU A 162 6.26 8.40 11.42
N ARG A 163 5.62 9.42 12.01
CA ARG A 163 4.54 10.15 11.36
C ARG A 163 5.11 10.97 10.21
N LEU A 164 4.61 10.74 9.01
CA LEU A 164 4.97 11.49 7.82
C LEU A 164 4.05 12.69 7.62
N SER A 165 4.54 13.67 6.89
CA SER A 165 3.83 14.87 6.48
C SER A 165 3.90 14.99 4.96
N PRO A 166 2.80 15.24 4.22
CA PRO A 166 1.44 15.62 4.67
C PRO A 166 0.52 14.43 4.99
N THR A 167 -0.73 14.74 5.37
CA THR A 167 -1.84 13.77 5.51
C THR A 167 -2.59 13.63 4.19
N ASP A 168 -3.28 12.49 3.99
CA ASP A 168 -4.19 12.29 2.86
C ASP A 168 -5.59 12.83 3.17
N ALA A 169 -6.13 13.63 2.25
CA ALA A 169 -7.51 14.08 2.32
C ALA A 169 -8.45 13.09 1.62
N TRP A 170 -9.59 12.87 2.25
CA TRP A 170 -10.66 12.10 1.64
C TRP A 170 -11.55 12.97 0.76
N GLY A 171 -12.03 12.37 -0.31
CA GLY A 171 -13.00 12.97 -1.22
C GLY A 171 -13.82 11.91 -1.94
N VAL A 172 -14.61 12.38 -2.85
CA VAL A 172 -15.45 11.57 -3.72
C VAL A 172 -15.09 11.79 -5.18
N LEU A 173 -14.77 10.71 -5.87
CA LEU A 173 -14.59 10.66 -7.32
C LEU A 173 -15.92 10.32 -7.96
N MET A 174 -16.28 11.05 -9.01
CA MET A 174 -17.53 10.89 -9.74
C MET A 174 -17.34 11.22 -11.21
N ARG A 175 -18.32 10.94 -12.03
CA ARG A 175 -18.34 11.38 -13.43
C ARG A 175 -18.51 12.91 -13.51
N ASP A 176 -18.05 13.48 -14.60
CA ASP A 176 -18.16 14.94 -14.88
C ASP A 176 -19.60 15.43 -15.11
N ASP A 177 -20.51 14.50 -15.48
CA ASP A 177 -21.94 14.76 -15.61
C ASP A 177 -22.75 14.60 -14.31
N ASP A 178 -22.09 14.26 -13.18
CA ASP A 178 -22.73 14.09 -11.88
C ASP A 178 -23.16 15.44 -11.28
N PRO A 179 -24.41 15.56 -10.77
CA PRO A 179 -24.89 16.81 -10.16
C PRO A 179 -24.02 17.33 -9.01
N LEU A 180 -23.29 16.46 -8.30
CA LEU A 180 -22.40 16.84 -7.23
C LEU A 180 -21.18 17.65 -7.72
N VAL A 181 -20.85 17.60 -9.00
CA VAL A 181 -19.77 18.40 -9.61
C VAL A 181 -20.01 19.91 -9.44
N ALA A 182 -21.27 20.35 -9.39
CA ALA A 182 -21.62 21.75 -9.14
C ALA A 182 -21.35 22.22 -7.70
N ARG A 183 -21.08 21.29 -6.77
CA ARG A 183 -20.74 21.62 -5.39
C ARG A 183 -19.24 21.74 -5.17
N GLU A 184 -18.85 22.51 -4.19
CA GLU A 184 -17.43 22.67 -3.81
C GLU A 184 -16.92 21.47 -3.00
N ALA A 185 -17.80 20.83 -2.20
CA ALA A 185 -17.49 19.66 -1.38
C ALA A 185 -18.69 18.74 -1.26
N ALA A 186 -18.45 17.48 -0.85
CA ALA A 186 -19.47 16.48 -0.62
C ALA A 186 -19.72 16.29 0.89
N SER A 187 -20.97 16.38 1.31
CA SER A 187 -21.41 16.07 2.67
C SER A 187 -21.92 14.61 2.77
N PRO A 188 -22.07 14.05 4.00
CA PRO A 188 -22.71 12.75 4.18
C PRO A 188 -24.08 12.65 3.51
N ALA A 189 -24.88 13.72 3.58
CA ALA A 189 -26.20 13.75 2.97
C ALA A 189 -26.20 13.60 1.45
N ASP A 190 -25.17 14.10 0.77
CA ASP A 190 -25.02 14.00 -0.68
C ASP A 190 -24.69 12.59 -1.16
N LEU A 191 -24.29 11.68 -0.24
CA LEU A 191 -23.75 10.36 -0.56
C LEU A 191 -24.64 9.20 -0.08
N LEU A 192 -25.76 9.44 0.58
CA LEU A 192 -26.61 8.38 1.13
C LEU A 192 -27.55 7.75 0.09
N ASP A 193 -28.07 8.55 -0.83
CA ASP A 193 -29.07 8.11 -1.80
C ASP A 193 -28.45 7.64 -3.14
N VAL A 194 -27.13 7.41 -3.16
CA VAL A 194 -26.39 7.03 -4.37
C VAL A 194 -25.56 5.78 -4.13
N PRO A 195 -25.32 4.96 -5.18
CA PRO A 195 -24.39 3.84 -5.07
C PRO A 195 -22.97 4.32 -4.76
N LEU A 196 -22.33 3.70 -3.75
CA LEU A 196 -20.97 4.01 -3.34
C LEU A 196 -20.00 2.90 -3.68
N ILE A 197 -18.82 3.27 -4.13
CA ILE A 197 -17.65 2.43 -4.32
C ILE A 197 -16.66 2.81 -3.22
N VAL A 198 -16.30 1.88 -2.33
CA VAL A 198 -15.52 2.19 -1.13
C VAL A 198 -14.35 1.24 -0.93
N PRO A 199 -13.26 1.66 -0.26
CA PRO A 199 -12.16 0.74 0.05
C PRO A 199 -12.66 -0.42 0.92
N GLU A 200 -12.31 -1.66 0.56
CA GLU A 200 -12.76 -2.88 1.25
C GLU A 200 -12.49 -2.88 2.75
N ARG A 201 -11.39 -2.23 3.18
CA ARG A 201 -11.01 -2.10 4.61
C ARG A 201 -12.05 -1.34 5.45
N HIS A 202 -12.91 -0.56 4.82
CA HIS A 202 -13.95 0.24 5.47
C HIS A 202 -15.33 -0.39 5.34
N VAL A 203 -15.41 -1.69 5.00
CA VAL A 203 -16.65 -2.42 4.85
C VAL A 203 -16.61 -3.74 5.60
N ARG A 204 -17.70 -4.10 6.25
CA ARG A 204 -17.93 -5.43 6.80
C ARG A 204 -19.34 -5.89 6.43
N GLY A 205 -19.41 -6.91 5.56
CA GLY A 205 -20.67 -7.26 4.91
C GLY A 205 -21.12 -6.15 3.96
N ASP A 206 -22.28 -5.57 4.21
CA ASP A 206 -22.88 -4.45 3.48
C ASP A 206 -22.74 -3.09 4.21
N LYS A 207 -22.01 -3.05 5.34
CA LYS A 207 -21.97 -1.88 6.22
C LYS A 207 -20.60 -1.20 6.22
N LEU A 208 -20.63 0.13 6.23
CA LEU A 208 -19.46 0.93 6.46
C LEU A 208 -18.92 0.71 7.87
N THR A 209 -17.58 0.75 8.00
CA THR A 209 -16.85 0.59 9.27
C THR A 209 -15.73 1.63 9.40
N GLY A 210 -15.17 1.75 10.60
CA GLY A 210 -14.01 2.58 10.88
C GLY A 210 -14.24 4.07 10.56
N LEU A 211 -13.25 4.69 9.93
CA LEU A 211 -13.20 6.12 9.70
C LEU A 211 -14.40 6.63 8.86
N LEU A 212 -14.77 5.90 7.81
CA LEU A 212 -15.91 6.27 6.97
C LEU A 212 -17.24 6.16 7.74
N ALA A 213 -17.44 5.09 8.51
CA ALA A 213 -18.65 4.99 9.33
C ALA A 213 -18.75 6.14 10.34
N THR A 214 -17.63 6.52 10.97
CA THR A 214 -17.58 7.68 11.88
C THR A 214 -17.95 8.97 11.18
N TRP A 215 -17.48 9.17 9.94
CA TRP A 215 -17.76 10.37 9.16
C TRP A 215 -19.25 10.47 8.75
N PHE A 216 -19.88 9.36 8.38
CA PHE A 216 -21.32 9.30 8.10
C PHE A 216 -22.19 9.43 9.37
N GLY A 217 -21.61 9.19 10.56
CA GLY A 217 -22.29 9.25 11.84
C GLY A 217 -23.41 8.22 11.97
N GLU A 218 -24.52 8.62 12.58
CA GLU A 218 -25.70 7.71 12.80
C GLU A 218 -26.30 7.19 11.51
N ARG A 219 -26.09 7.87 10.39
CA ARG A 219 -26.60 7.51 9.07
C ARG A 219 -25.71 6.54 8.29
N ALA A 220 -24.60 6.09 8.86
CA ALA A 220 -23.66 5.15 8.18
C ALA A 220 -24.35 3.85 7.71
N ALA A 221 -25.40 3.43 8.41
CA ALA A 221 -26.18 2.23 8.04
C ALA A 221 -27.09 2.43 6.81
N GLU A 222 -27.32 3.67 6.38
CA GLU A 222 -28.13 4.02 5.21
C GLU A 222 -27.29 4.06 3.93
N ALA A 223 -25.96 4.04 4.04
CA ALA A 223 -25.06 4.11 2.89
C ALA A 223 -25.21 2.89 1.98
N ASN A 224 -25.43 3.14 0.69
CA ASN A 224 -25.60 2.10 -0.32
C ASN A 224 -24.22 1.69 -0.91
N VAL A 225 -23.58 0.68 -0.32
CA VAL A 225 -22.30 0.15 -0.82
C VAL A 225 -22.56 -0.76 -2.02
N ALA A 226 -22.31 -0.26 -3.22
CA ALA A 226 -22.51 -1.00 -4.47
C ALA A 226 -21.27 -1.84 -4.86
N ALA A 227 -20.07 -1.37 -4.52
CA ALA A 227 -18.83 -2.09 -4.81
C ALA A 227 -17.74 -1.74 -3.78
N THR A 228 -16.76 -2.63 -3.66
CA THR A 228 -15.54 -2.39 -2.90
C THR A 228 -14.31 -2.50 -3.80
N TYR A 229 -13.24 -1.84 -3.40
CA TYR A 229 -11.96 -1.91 -4.09
C TYR A 229 -10.79 -2.00 -3.09
N ASN A 230 -9.67 -2.56 -3.53
CA ASN A 230 -8.41 -2.56 -2.79
C ASN A 230 -7.37 -1.61 -3.39
N LEU A 231 -7.43 -1.36 -4.71
CA LEU A 231 -6.58 -0.42 -5.44
C LEU A 231 -7.45 0.61 -6.17
N ALA A 232 -7.10 1.90 -6.02
CA ALA A 232 -7.94 3.01 -6.45
C ALA A 232 -8.15 3.07 -7.97
N TYR A 233 -7.15 2.68 -8.77
CA TYR A 233 -7.28 2.67 -10.22
C TYR A 233 -8.46 1.82 -10.72
N ASN A 234 -8.61 0.60 -10.19
CA ASN A 234 -9.73 -0.27 -10.56
C ASN A 234 -11.08 0.29 -10.11
N GLY A 235 -11.11 0.93 -8.92
CA GLY A 235 -12.29 1.61 -8.43
C GLY A 235 -12.71 2.78 -9.34
N ALA A 236 -11.75 3.55 -9.85
CA ALA A 236 -12.01 4.65 -10.77
C ALA A 236 -12.62 4.19 -12.10
N LEU A 237 -12.23 3.01 -12.63
CA LEU A 237 -12.87 2.44 -13.82
C LEU A 237 -14.37 2.17 -13.60
N LEU A 238 -14.75 1.69 -12.40
CA LEU A 238 -16.16 1.50 -12.06
C LEU A 238 -16.93 2.82 -12.03
N VAL A 239 -16.28 3.92 -11.58
CA VAL A 239 -16.89 5.25 -11.64
C VAL A 239 -17.13 5.68 -13.09
N GLY A 240 -16.15 5.52 -13.96
CA GLY A 240 -16.25 5.86 -15.38
C GLY A 240 -17.42 5.14 -16.08
N GLU A 241 -17.65 3.87 -15.72
CA GLU A 241 -18.77 3.07 -16.24
C GLU A 241 -20.10 3.33 -15.50
N GLY A 242 -20.15 4.30 -14.56
CA GLY A 242 -21.38 4.73 -13.93
C GLY A 242 -21.92 3.79 -12.82
N VAL A 243 -21.07 2.93 -12.24
CA VAL A 243 -21.48 2.04 -11.13
C VAL A 243 -21.84 2.83 -9.88
N GLY A 244 -21.17 3.95 -9.63
CA GLY A 244 -21.45 4.79 -8.47
C GLY A 244 -20.34 5.83 -8.22
N ARG A 245 -20.45 6.52 -7.08
CA ARG A 245 -19.45 7.47 -6.60
C ARG A 245 -18.41 6.78 -5.73
N MET A 246 -17.14 7.08 -5.94
CA MET A 246 -16.06 6.41 -5.22
C MET A 246 -15.49 7.31 -4.12
N LEU A 247 -15.49 6.81 -2.88
CA LEU A 247 -14.76 7.43 -1.77
C LEU A 247 -13.28 7.04 -1.86
N SER A 248 -12.40 8.04 -1.96
CA SER A 248 -10.96 7.84 -2.15
C SER A 248 -10.15 9.00 -1.56
N PHE A 249 -8.83 8.86 -1.57
CA PHE A 249 -7.93 9.98 -1.30
C PHE A 249 -7.80 10.88 -2.52
N ASP A 250 -7.57 12.18 -2.27
CA ASP A 250 -7.23 13.16 -3.30
C ASP A 250 -5.93 12.78 -4.01
N GLY A 251 -5.88 12.99 -5.31
CA GLY A 251 -4.69 12.79 -6.14
C GLY A 251 -4.39 11.35 -6.56
N LEU A 252 -5.13 10.32 -6.07
CA LEU A 252 -4.87 8.92 -6.44
C LEU A 252 -5.29 8.55 -7.85
N THR A 253 -6.22 9.28 -8.41
CA THR A 253 -6.78 9.01 -9.73
C THR A 253 -6.76 10.28 -10.58
N THR A 254 -6.65 10.10 -11.90
CA THR A 254 -6.68 11.24 -12.80
C THR A 254 -8.12 11.78 -12.87
N ALA A 255 -8.33 12.94 -12.30
CA ALA A 255 -9.59 13.69 -12.38
C ALA A 255 -9.32 15.09 -12.89
N GLY A 256 -10.31 15.76 -13.48
CA GLY A 256 -10.24 17.14 -13.98
C GLY A 256 -10.08 17.25 -15.49
N THR A 257 -9.56 18.39 -15.97
CA THR A 257 -9.56 18.76 -17.38
C THR A 257 -9.00 17.66 -18.31
N GLY A 258 -9.83 17.19 -19.22
CA GLY A 258 -9.46 16.14 -20.20
C GLY A 258 -9.77 14.72 -19.75
N THR A 259 -10.41 14.53 -18.58
CA THR A 259 -10.98 13.27 -18.14
C THR A 259 -12.50 13.40 -17.98
N GLU A 260 -13.21 12.27 -18.00
CA GLU A 260 -14.65 12.22 -17.71
C GLU A 260 -14.94 12.07 -16.20
N LEU A 261 -13.93 12.36 -15.35
CA LEU A 261 -13.99 12.21 -13.90
C LEU A 261 -13.68 13.51 -13.18
N GLU A 262 -14.42 13.77 -12.12
CA GLU A 262 -14.27 14.92 -11.23
C GLU A 262 -14.12 14.46 -9.78
N PHE A 263 -13.45 15.27 -8.98
CA PHE A 263 -13.18 14.98 -7.57
C PHE A 263 -13.63 16.13 -6.68
N ARG A 264 -14.30 15.82 -5.58
CA ARG A 264 -14.67 16.80 -4.55
C ARG A 264 -14.27 16.29 -3.18
N LEU A 265 -13.67 17.18 -2.38
CA LEU A 265 -13.29 16.85 -1.00
C LEU A 265 -14.53 16.62 -0.13
N LEU A 266 -14.37 15.82 0.93
CA LEU A 266 -15.42 15.61 1.91
C LEU A 266 -15.56 16.81 2.85
N PHE A 267 -16.81 17.13 3.25
CA PHE A 267 -17.13 18.09 4.29
C PHE A 267 -18.17 17.49 5.28
N PRO A 268 -17.93 17.47 6.61
CA PRO A 268 -16.69 17.94 7.29
C PRO A 268 -15.43 17.23 6.79
N PRO A 269 -14.25 17.89 6.91
CA PRO A 269 -13.00 17.34 6.43
C PRO A 269 -12.71 15.97 7.05
N LEU A 270 -12.32 15.02 6.22
CA LEU A 270 -11.81 13.73 6.65
C LEU A 270 -10.39 13.56 6.15
N VAL A 271 -9.45 13.27 7.06
CA VAL A 271 -8.04 13.09 6.72
C VAL A 271 -7.51 11.77 7.28
N SER A 272 -6.56 11.19 6.60
CA SER A 272 -5.78 10.04 7.09
C SER A 272 -4.35 10.47 7.33
N VAL A 273 -3.86 10.15 8.52
CA VAL A 273 -2.44 10.30 8.85
C VAL A 273 -1.65 9.16 8.20
N ILE A 274 -0.38 9.43 7.90
CA ILE A 274 0.51 8.49 7.24
C ILE A 274 1.67 8.19 8.17
N ASP A 275 1.91 6.92 8.43
CA ASP A 275 2.99 6.46 9.27
C ASP A 275 3.92 5.53 8.48
N LEU A 276 5.23 5.78 8.55
CA LEU A 276 6.26 4.82 8.16
C LEU A 276 6.53 3.92 9.37
N ALA A 277 6.17 2.65 9.29
CA ALA A 277 6.26 1.69 10.38
C ALA A 277 7.33 0.62 10.11
N TRP A 278 8.00 0.15 11.17
CA TRP A 278 8.96 -0.97 11.13
C TRP A 278 8.94 -1.76 12.45
N LYS A 279 9.51 -2.96 12.47
CA LYS A 279 9.54 -3.80 13.67
C LYS A 279 10.46 -3.20 14.75
N ARG A 280 10.00 -3.15 16.03
CA ARG A 280 10.75 -2.55 17.14
C ARG A 280 12.01 -3.32 17.49
N ASP A 281 11.89 -4.64 17.55
CA ASP A 281 12.88 -5.53 18.16
C ASP A 281 13.72 -6.27 17.11
N VAL A 282 13.62 -5.89 15.85
CA VAL A 282 14.38 -6.45 14.74
C VAL A 282 15.30 -5.39 14.19
N PRO A 283 16.63 -5.59 14.22
CA PRO A 283 17.54 -4.66 13.58
C PRO A 283 17.25 -4.53 12.08
N LEU A 284 17.23 -3.30 11.59
CA LEU A 284 17.21 -3.03 10.15
C LEU A 284 18.58 -3.29 9.56
N GLY A 285 18.63 -3.78 8.32
CA GLY A 285 19.85 -3.85 7.53
C GLY A 285 20.48 -2.46 7.33
N ASP A 286 21.75 -2.39 6.97
CA ASP A 286 22.49 -1.13 6.95
C ASP A 286 21.87 -0.11 5.99
N ALA A 287 21.46 -0.53 4.78
CA ALA A 287 20.79 0.34 3.82
C ALA A 287 19.45 0.88 4.35
N ALA A 288 18.62 0.00 4.94
CA ALA A 288 17.31 0.39 5.50
C ALA A 288 17.48 1.31 6.71
N ARG A 289 18.44 1.04 7.60
CA ARG A 289 18.75 1.88 8.75
C ARG A 289 19.18 3.29 8.33
N ARG A 290 20.10 3.41 7.38
CA ARG A 290 20.56 4.71 6.88
C ARG A 290 19.46 5.45 6.10
N PHE A 291 18.60 4.71 5.40
CA PHE A 291 17.41 5.30 4.79
C PHE A 291 16.47 5.90 5.82
N LEU A 292 16.20 5.17 6.92
CA LEU A 292 15.38 5.69 8.02
C LEU A 292 16.00 6.94 8.66
N GLU A 293 17.32 6.99 8.83
CA GLU A 293 18.04 8.17 9.33
C GLU A 293 17.79 9.38 8.41
N LEU A 294 17.91 9.19 7.08
CA LEU A 294 17.63 10.24 6.10
C LEU A 294 16.18 10.73 6.16
N VAL A 295 15.22 9.80 6.26
CA VAL A 295 13.78 10.17 6.38
C VAL A 295 13.54 10.97 7.65
N ARG A 296 14.14 10.57 8.78
CA ARG A 296 14.03 11.30 10.06
C ARG A 296 14.60 12.71 10.01
N GLU A 297 15.72 12.88 9.31
CA GLU A 297 16.36 14.19 9.15
C GLU A 297 15.54 15.12 8.25
N GLY A 298 14.94 14.58 7.18
CA GLY A 298 14.17 15.34 6.21
C GLY A 298 12.73 15.67 6.65
N ASP A 299 12.11 14.80 7.41
CA ASP A 299 10.77 14.97 7.97
C ASP A 299 10.80 15.29 9.48
N ALA A 300 11.97 15.63 10.03
CA ALA A 300 12.06 16.04 11.44
C ALA A 300 11.07 17.18 11.69
N PRO A 301 10.01 16.97 12.51
CA PRO A 301 9.23 18.09 12.99
C PRO A 301 10.22 19.00 13.71
N SER A 302 10.22 20.28 13.40
CA SER A 302 10.92 21.27 14.24
C SER A 302 10.56 20.96 15.68
N LEU A 303 11.55 20.81 16.57
CA LEU A 303 11.46 20.31 17.95
C LEU A 303 10.50 21.08 18.88
N ASP A 304 9.44 21.63 18.34
CA ASP A 304 8.37 22.28 19.07
C ASP A 304 7.21 21.30 19.22
N THR A 305 7.36 20.41 20.21
CA THR A 305 6.49 19.25 20.53
C THR A 305 5.05 19.61 20.92
N HIS A 306 4.61 20.85 20.73
CA HIS A 306 3.25 21.33 20.99
C HIS A 306 2.60 22.06 19.80
N ARG A 307 3.23 22.09 18.64
CA ARG A 307 2.59 22.63 17.44
C ARG A 307 2.10 21.47 16.55
N ARG A 308 0.83 21.56 16.13
CA ARG A 308 0.28 20.80 15.04
C ARG A 308 1.32 20.67 13.92
N ASN A 309 1.51 19.48 13.40
CA ASN A 309 2.37 19.18 12.27
C ASN A 309 2.26 20.32 11.22
N PRO A 310 3.37 20.96 10.78
CA PRO A 310 3.31 22.07 9.83
C PRO A 310 2.49 21.78 8.58
N SER A 311 2.47 20.51 8.14
CA SER A 311 1.64 20.08 7.02
C SER A 311 0.15 19.96 7.36
N GLU A 312 -0.21 19.62 8.60
CA GLU A 312 -1.61 19.75 9.05
C GLU A 312 -2.02 21.22 9.12
N ALA A 313 -1.10 22.12 9.53
CA ALA A 313 -1.35 23.55 9.53
C ALA A 313 -1.39 24.13 8.12
N GLU A 314 -0.47 23.76 7.25
CA GLU A 314 -0.43 24.19 5.84
C GLU A 314 -1.59 23.60 5.03
N TYR A 315 -1.94 22.35 5.30
CA TYR A 315 -3.10 21.68 4.74
C TYR A 315 -4.40 22.26 5.32
N ALA A 316 -4.46 22.46 6.66
CA ALA A 316 -5.56 23.15 7.32
C ALA A 316 -5.68 24.60 6.84
N GLU A 317 -4.59 25.29 6.51
CA GLU A 317 -4.63 26.67 6.00
C GLU A 317 -5.12 26.71 4.54
N LYS A 318 -4.66 25.80 3.68
CA LYS A 318 -5.21 25.62 2.33
C LYS A 318 -6.67 25.15 2.36
N MET A 319 -6.98 24.21 3.26
CA MET A 319 -8.33 23.72 3.47
C MET A 319 -9.20 24.78 4.15
N ASP A 320 -8.70 25.49 5.16
CA ASP A 320 -9.42 26.57 5.87
C ASP A 320 -9.72 27.73 4.92
N ALA A 321 -8.85 28.06 3.97
CA ALA A 321 -9.13 29.05 2.92
C ALA A 321 -10.25 28.53 1.98
N ARG A 322 -10.20 27.28 1.53
CA ARG A 322 -11.25 26.63 0.75
C ARG A 322 -12.55 26.49 1.56
N TYR A 323 -12.46 26.03 2.82
CA TYR A 323 -13.62 25.84 3.72
C TYR A 323 -14.23 27.15 4.21
N ARG A 324 -13.46 28.22 4.41
CA ARG A 324 -14.00 29.57 4.68
C ARG A 324 -14.79 30.11 3.49
N ALA A 325 -14.32 29.86 2.27
CA ALA A 325 -15.07 30.21 1.06
C ALA A 325 -16.41 29.46 1.00
N MET A 326 -16.42 28.15 1.33
CA MET A 326 -17.63 27.31 1.39
C MET A 326 -18.61 27.76 2.46
N ARG A 327 -18.11 28.08 3.66
CA ARG A 327 -18.94 28.53 4.80
C ARG A 327 -19.63 29.85 4.50
N ASN A 328 -18.93 30.78 3.87
CA ASN A 328 -19.49 32.07 3.48
C ASN A 328 -20.48 31.95 2.31
N GLY A 329 -20.35 30.94 1.43
CA GLY A 329 -21.32 30.65 0.38
C GLY A 329 -22.64 30.04 0.91
N ASN A 330 -22.57 29.19 1.94
CA ASN A 330 -23.75 28.52 2.52
C ASN A 330 -24.57 29.45 3.45
N GLU A 331 -23.96 30.48 4.06
CA GLU A 331 -24.69 31.46 4.86
C GLU A 331 -25.57 32.39 4.00
N THR A 332 -25.29 32.49 2.69
CA THR A 332 -26.13 33.29 1.76
C THR A 332 -27.36 32.55 1.26
N GLU A 333 -27.42 31.19 1.31
CA GLU A 333 -28.62 30.45 0.92
C GLU A 333 -29.63 30.21 2.07
N HIS A 334 -29.22 30.32 3.33
CA HIS A 334 -30.13 30.18 4.47
C HIS A 334 -30.77 31.51 4.97
N GLY A 335 -30.36 32.62 4.40
CA GLY A 335 -30.89 33.96 4.73
C GLY A 335 -32.14 34.40 3.95
N LEU A 336 -32.71 33.58 3.09
CA LEU A 336 -33.84 33.90 2.22
C LEU A 336 -35.15 33.13 2.49
N ILE A 337 -35.25 32.45 3.65
CA ILE A 337 -36.52 31.82 4.07
C ILE A 337 -36.93 32.29 5.47
N GLU A 338 -36.94 33.59 5.71
CA GLU A 338 -37.73 34.22 6.75
C GLU A 338 -38.04 35.67 6.35
N THR A 339 -39.09 35.85 5.57
CA THR A 339 -40.03 36.97 5.59
C THR A 339 -41.34 36.57 4.92
#